data_b2418449e1073fc55f78c2056c034559
#
_entry.id   b2418449e1073fc55f78c2056c034559
#
_cell.length_a   1.000
_cell.length_b   1.000
_cell.length_c   1.000
_cell.angle_alpha   90.00
_cell.angle_beta   90.00
_cell.angle_gamma   90.00
#
_symmetry.space_group_name_H-M   'P 1'
#
loop_
_entity.id
_entity.type
_entity.pdbx_description
1 polymer ?
#
loop_
_entity_poly.entity_id
_entity_poly.type
_entity_poly.pdbx_seq_one_letter_code
_entity_poly.pdbx_strand_id
1 'polypeptide(L)'
;MSRADFIEVYENALDEASCRALVTRYEQAGQAQRGATGSGVDIQMKDSWDIQLDAAPGWADARQQLNDAAVRGMRHYLRRYAHVALAPLQLKMQDPATGQLRLLDAELVATLGDALLDGLIAKVFRPGGINLQKYVAGQGGYPYWHSEQYPKRDDGDALHRAVLWTIYLNDGFEAGETEFLYQQRKIRPRTGSLLIAPAAFTHTHRGNRPEGGDKYIATSWILYQRAEQLYA
;
A
#
# COMPACT_ATOMS: atom_id res chain seq x y z
N MET A 1 -5.68 7.41 -26.52
CA MET A 1 -5.95 7.24 -25.07
C MET A 1 -4.79 6.45 -24.47
N SER A 2 -4.10 6.95 -23.47
CA SER A 2 -3.08 6.16 -22.79
C SER A 2 -3.78 4.97 -22.10
N ARG A 3 -3.20 3.77 -22.23
CA ARG A 3 -3.74 2.57 -21.59
C ARG A 3 -3.59 2.73 -20.08
N ALA A 4 -4.67 2.50 -19.31
CA ALA A 4 -4.62 2.55 -17.86
C ALA A 4 -3.62 1.52 -17.34
N ASP A 5 -2.66 1.94 -16.51
CA ASP A 5 -1.66 1.07 -15.90
C ASP A 5 -1.95 0.73 -14.43
N PHE A 6 -3.02 1.32 -13.87
CA PHE A 6 -3.49 1.12 -12.50
C PHE A 6 -2.48 1.47 -11.40
N ILE A 7 -1.42 2.21 -11.73
CA ILE A 7 -0.41 2.68 -10.79
C ILE A 7 -0.64 4.16 -10.54
N GLU A 8 -0.95 4.52 -9.29
CA GLU A 8 -1.20 5.90 -8.89
C GLU A 8 -0.18 6.37 -7.87
N VAL A 9 0.20 7.63 -7.97
CA VAL A 9 1.06 8.31 -6.99
C VAL A 9 0.34 9.58 -6.56
N TYR A 10 0.08 9.68 -5.25
CA TYR A 10 -0.56 10.84 -4.62
C TYR A 10 0.50 11.60 -3.83
N GLU A 11 0.81 12.81 -4.29
CA GLU A 11 1.77 13.68 -3.60
C GLU A 11 1.17 14.22 -2.29
N ASN A 12 2.02 14.48 -1.30
CA ASN A 12 1.64 15.04 0.00
C ASN A 12 0.55 14.22 0.74
N ALA A 13 0.52 12.91 0.56
CA ALA A 13 -0.38 12.02 1.33
C ALA A 13 -0.02 12.01 2.82
N LEU A 14 1.27 12.21 3.13
CA LEU A 14 1.79 12.48 4.47
C LEU A 14 2.70 13.73 4.39
N ASP A 15 2.58 14.63 5.37
CA ASP A 15 3.40 15.83 5.40
C ASP A 15 4.88 15.51 5.75
N GLU A 16 5.80 16.41 5.34
CA GLU A 16 7.23 16.20 5.56
C GLU A 16 7.62 16.13 7.05
N ALA A 17 6.95 16.86 7.92
CA ALA A 17 7.25 16.84 9.35
C ALA A 17 6.92 15.48 9.96
N SER A 18 5.78 14.91 9.59
CA SER A 18 5.38 13.54 9.93
C SER A 18 6.37 12.51 9.39
N CYS A 19 6.80 12.65 8.13
CA CYS A 19 7.80 11.76 7.54
C CYS A 19 9.13 11.80 8.33
N ARG A 20 9.64 13.00 8.62
CA ARG A 20 10.86 13.17 9.43
C ARG A 20 10.72 12.59 10.82
N ALA A 21 9.57 12.79 11.48
CA ALA A 21 9.31 12.24 12.80
C ALA A 21 9.33 10.70 12.80
N LEU A 22 8.72 10.07 11.79
CA LEU A 22 8.73 8.61 11.64
C LEU A 22 10.13 8.07 11.41
N VAL A 23 10.95 8.71 10.57
CA VAL A 23 12.35 8.31 10.34
C VAL A 23 13.17 8.47 11.62
N THR A 24 13.07 9.61 12.32
CA THR A 24 13.77 9.84 13.59
C THR A 24 13.40 8.78 14.63
N ARG A 25 12.11 8.49 14.79
CA ARG A 25 11.61 7.48 15.72
C ARG A 25 12.08 6.08 15.35
N TYR A 26 12.12 5.75 14.04
CA TYR A 26 12.65 4.48 13.55
C TYR A 26 14.10 4.29 13.98
N GLU A 27 14.97 5.30 13.79
CA GLU A 27 16.39 5.23 14.15
C GLU A 27 16.61 5.11 15.67
N GLN A 28 15.75 5.73 16.47
CA GLN A 28 15.85 5.70 17.93
C GLN A 28 15.25 4.45 18.58
N ALA A 29 14.38 3.73 17.87
CA ALA A 29 13.60 2.65 18.47
C ALA A 29 14.41 1.40 18.83
N GLY A 30 15.51 1.12 18.11
CA GLY A 30 16.29 -0.11 18.32
C GLY A 30 15.51 -1.42 18.09
N GLN A 31 14.39 -1.37 17.36
CA GLN A 31 13.46 -2.49 17.16
C GLN A 31 13.57 -3.10 15.76
N ALA A 32 14.39 -2.52 14.88
CA ALA A 32 14.53 -2.97 13.51
C ALA A 32 15.15 -4.37 13.44
N GLN A 33 14.58 -5.23 12.63
CA GLN A 33 15.05 -6.58 12.34
C GLN A 33 15.31 -6.73 10.85
N ARG A 34 16.07 -7.76 10.46
CA ARG A 34 16.31 -8.05 9.04
C ARG A 34 14.97 -8.32 8.34
N GLY A 35 14.76 -7.63 7.22
CA GLY A 35 13.54 -7.78 6.43
C GLY A 35 13.40 -9.22 5.93
N ALA A 36 12.18 -9.75 6.08
CA ALA A 36 11.83 -11.09 5.62
C ALA A 36 10.91 -11.03 4.40
N THR A 37 10.99 -12.06 3.57
CA THR A 37 10.04 -12.39 2.50
C THR A 37 9.10 -13.51 2.96
N GLY A 38 8.21 -13.97 2.09
CA GLY A 38 7.38 -15.15 2.38
C GLY A 38 8.18 -16.43 2.67
N SER A 39 9.44 -16.48 2.22
CA SER A 39 10.37 -17.61 2.43
C SER A 39 11.34 -17.41 3.61
N GLY A 40 11.21 -16.30 4.33
CA GLY A 40 12.11 -15.94 5.43
C GLY A 40 13.11 -14.84 5.07
N VAL A 41 14.20 -14.74 5.85
CA VAL A 41 15.25 -13.74 5.63
C VAL A 41 16.23 -14.25 4.58
N ASP A 42 16.31 -13.53 3.46
CA ASP A 42 17.32 -13.72 2.41
C ASP A 42 17.77 -12.35 1.90
N ILE A 43 18.96 -11.94 2.31
CA ILE A 43 19.53 -10.63 1.98
C ILE A 43 19.88 -10.46 0.49
N GLN A 44 20.02 -11.55 -0.27
CA GLN A 44 20.24 -11.49 -1.71
C GLN A 44 18.94 -11.14 -2.45
N MET A 45 17.80 -11.55 -1.89
CA MET A 45 16.48 -11.23 -2.43
C MET A 45 15.96 -9.89 -1.92
N LYS A 46 16.06 -9.66 -0.58
CA LYS A 46 15.61 -8.43 0.08
C LYS A 46 16.58 -8.05 1.19
N ASP A 47 17.31 -6.97 1.00
CA ASP A 47 18.23 -6.42 1.98
C ASP A 47 17.66 -5.14 2.58
N SER A 48 16.93 -5.28 3.70
CA SER A 48 16.32 -4.19 4.45
C SER A 48 16.37 -4.44 5.95
N TRP A 49 16.09 -3.37 6.70
CA TRP A 49 15.82 -3.43 8.14
C TRP A 49 14.39 -2.97 8.35
N ASP A 50 13.56 -3.81 8.95
CA ASP A 50 12.12 -3.63 9.03
C ASP A 50 11.65 -3.54 10.50
N ILE A 51 10.69 -2.63 10.77
CA ILE A 51 9.88 -2.63 11.99
C ILE A 51 8.45 -2.94 11.58
N GLN A 52 7.88 -4.04 12.08
CA GLN A 52 6.48 -4.40 11.89
C GLN A 52 5.62 -3.68 12.93
N LEU A 53 4.89 -2.66 12.53
CA LEU A 53 4.17 -1.77 13.44
C LEU A 53 3.04 -2.45 14.21
N ASP A 54 2.49 -3.53 13.68
CA ASP A 54 1.41 -4.29 14.35
C ASP A 54 1.93 -5.14 15.51
N ALA A 55 3.18 -5.56 15.45
CA ALA A 55 3.82 -6.38 16.48
C ALA A 55 4.71 -5.57 17.42
N ALA A 56 5.21 -4.41 16.98
CA ALA A 56 6.13 -3.58 17.74
C ALA A 56 5.37 -2.72 18.77
N PRO A 57 5.78 -2.71 20.05
CA PRO A 57 5.16 -1.85 21.05
C PRO A 57 5.43 -0.36 20.77
N GLY A 58 4.43 0.47 21.07
CA GLY A 58 4.58 1.93 21.02
C GLY A 58 4.29 2.55 19.65
N TRP A 59 3.85 1.82 18.60
CA TRP A 59 3.66 2.33 17.24
C TRP A 59 2.18 2.50 16.81
N ALA A 60 1.24 2.41 17.73
CA ALA A 60 -0.20 2.45 17.41
C ALA A 60 -0.63 3.76 16.73
N ASP A 61 -0.11 4.90 17.18
CA ASP A 61 -0.34 6.23 16.62
C ASP A 61 0.19 6.36 15.18
N ALA A 62 1.42 5.90 14.94
CA ALA A 62 2.03 5.89 13.61
C ALA A 62 1.26 4.96 12.66
N ARG A 63 0.85 3.78 13.13
CA ARG A 63 0.02 2.86 12.37
C ARG A 63 -1.31 3.51 11.97
N GLN A 64 -1.97 4.21 12.89
CA GLN A 64 -3.23 4.92 12.61
C GLN A 64 -2.99 6.02 11.56
N GLN A 65 -1.98 6.86 11.74
CA GLN A 65 -1.65 7.95 10.83
C GLN A 65 -1.39 7.44 9.40
N LEU A 66 -0.64 6.35 9.25
CA LEU A 66 -0.32 5.75 7.96
C LEU A 66 -1.55 5.10 7.31
N ASN A 67 -2.39 4.42 8.08
CA ASN A 67 -3.65 3.87 7.58
C ASN A 67 -4.60 4.99 7.12
N ASP A 68 -4.71 6.09 7.85
CA ASP A 68 -5.55 7.24 7.45
C ASP A 68 -5.06 7.84 6.12
N ALA A 69 -3.74 7.95 5.93
CA ALA A 69 -3.16 8.39 4.66
C ALA A 69 -3.49 7.40 3.52
N ALA A 70 -3.37 6.10 3.76
CA ALA A 70 -3.70 5.07 2.79
C ALA A 70 -5.20 5.07 2.43
N VAL A 71 -6.10 5.25 3.40
CA VAL A 71 -7.56 5.36 3.16
C VAL A 71 -7.88 6.59 2.32
N ARG A 72 -7.26 7.75 2.60
CA ARG A 72 -7.44 8.95 1.74
C ARG A 72 -7.02 8.67 0.30
N GLY A 73 -5.85 8.04 0.09
CA GLY A 73 -5.41 7.62 -1.24
C GLY A 73 -6.36 6.63 -1.90
N MET A 74 -6.88 5.67 -1.12
CA MET A 74 -7.82 4.66 -1.62
C MET A 74 -9.16 5.27 -2.09
N ARG A 75 -9.64 6.37 -1.49
CA ARG A 75 -10.82 7.10 -2.01
C ARG A 75 -10.57 7.60 -3.43
N HIS A 76 -9.41 8.23 -3.69
CA HIS A 76 -9.04 8.70 -5.03
C HIS A 76 -8.87 7.52 -6.00
N TYR A 77 -8.26 6.44 -5.53
CA TYR A 77 -8.06 5.22 -6.32
C TYR A 77 -9.40 4.59 -6.72
N LEU A 78 -10.36 4.48 -5.81
CA LEU A 78 -11.71 3.96 -6.09
C LEU A 78 -12.49 4.83 -7.05
N ARG A 79 -12.43 6.16 -6.95
CA ARG A 79 -13.09 7.06 -7.92
C ARG A 79 -12.58 6.85 -9.33
N ARG A 80 -11.32 6.47 -9.49
CA ARG A 80 -10.71 6.22 -10.79
C ARG A 80 -10.87 4.79 -11.26
N TYR A 81 -10.76 3.83 -10.34
CA TYR A 81 -10.73 2.39 -10.62
C TYR A 81 -11.76 1.64 -9.76
N ALA A 82 -13.03 2.05 -9.85
CA ALA A 82 -14.11 1.49 -9.03
C ALA A 82 -14.19 -0.05 -9.07
N HIS A 83 -13.78 -0.66 -10.18
CA HIS A 83 -13.87 -2.10 -10.38
C HIS A 83 -12.92 -2.90 -9.48
N VAL A 84 -11.98 -2.29 -8.76
CA VAL A 84 -11.26 -2.97 -7.69
C VAL A 84 -12.21 -3.45 -6.58
N ALA A 85 -13.33 -2.73 -6.36
CA ALA A 85 -14.37 -3.15 -5.41
C ALA A 85 -15.56 -3.83 -6.11
N LEU A 86 -15.95 -3.34 -7.31
CA LEU A 86 -17.19 -3.75 -7.97
C LEU A 86 -17.07 -5.09 -8.71
N ALA A 87 -15.91 -5.34 -9.38
CA ALA A 87 -15.76 -6.53 -10.22
C ALA A 87 -15.85 -7.85 -9.45
N PRO A 88 -15.24 -8.00 -8.26
CA PRO A 88 -15.35 -9.23 -7.49
C PRO A 88 -16.68 -9.36 -6.71
N LEU A 89 -17.44 -8.25 -6.54
CA LEU A 89 -18.58 -8.20 -5.64
C LEU A 89 -19.77 -7.50 -6.32
N GLN A 90 -20.97 -8.08 -6.20
CA GLN A 90 -22.20 -7.48 -6.70
C GLN A 90 -22.79 -6.54 -5.63
N LEU A 91 -22.10 -5.45 -5.35
CA LEU A 91 -22.47 -4.53 -4.28
C LEU A 91 -23.73 -3.74 -4.62
N LYS A 92 -24.62 -3.61 -3.63
CA LYS A 92 -25.83 -2.80 -3.70
C LYS A 92 -25.82 -1.76 -2.59
N MET A 93 -26.40 -0.59 -2.86
CA MET A 93 -26.64 0.44 -1.86
C MET A 93 -28.00 1.07 -2.07
N GLN A 94 -28.54 1.70 -1.04
CA GLN A 94 -29.68 2.57 -1.19
C GLN A 94 -29.25 3.86 -1.89
N ASP A 95 -29.93 4.20 -2.95
CA ASP A 95 -29.75 5.48 -3.65
C ASP A 95 -30.11 6.62 -2.70
N PRO A 96 -29.18 7.56 -2.41
CA PRO A 96 -29.45 8.63 -1.45
C PRO A 96 -30.61 9.56 -1.86
N ALA A 97 -30.91 9.66 -3.16
CA ALA A 97 -31.98 10.54 -3.67
C ALA A 97 -33.35 9.85 -3.66
N THR A 98 -33.40 8.54 -3.93
CA THR A 98 -34.67 7.81 -4.12
C THR A 98 -34.98 6.80 -3.01
N GLY A 99 -33.99 6.43 -2.20
CA GLY A 99 -34.09 5.38 -1.20
C GLY A 99 -34.18 3.95 -1.76
N GLN A 100 -34.18 3.80 -3.09
CA GLN A 100 -34.27 2.48 -3.73
C GLN A 100 -32.94 1.76 -3.71
N LEU A 101 -32.97 0.43 -3.54
CA LEU A 101 -31.80 -0.40 -3.62
C LEU A 101 -31.35 -0.54 -5.08
N ARG A 102 -30.14 -0.10 -5.40
CA ARG A 102 -29.55 -0.23 -6.73
C ARG A 102 -28.16 -0.87 -6.68
N LEU A 103 -27.76 -1.51 -7.78
CA LEU A 103 -26.40 -2.02 -7.94
C LEU A 103 -25.44 -0.82 -8.06
N LEU A 104 -24.31 -0.91 -7.35
CA LEU A 104 -23.24 0.07 -7.53
C LEU A 104 -22.60 -0.10 -8.91
N ASP A 105 -22.40 1.03 -9.58
CA ASP A 105 -21.64 1.14 -10.81
C ASP A 105 -20.51 2.17 -10.66
N ALA A 106 -19.63 2.25 -11.66
CA ALA A 106 -18.47 3.12 -11.59
C ALA A 106 -18.84 4.61 -11.59
N GLU A 107 -19.93 5.01 -12.26
CA GLU A 107 -20.40 6.40 -12.31
C GLU A 107 -20.89 6.84 -10.93
N LEU A 108 -21.65 5.99 -10.26
CA LEU A 108 -22.11 6.26 -8.90
C LEU A 108 -20.92 6.36 -7.93
N VAL A 109 -20.00 5.40 -7.96
CA VAL A 109 -18.80 5.42 -7.08
C VAL A 109 -17.99 6.70 -7.29
N ALA A 110 -17.84 7.17 -8.52
CA ALA A 110 -17.10 8.39 -8.82
C ALA A 110 -17.73 9.66 -8.18
N THR A 111 -19.04 9.66 -7.93
CA THR A 111 -19.79 10.79 -7.36
C THR A 111 -20.02 10.69 -5.85
N LEU A 112 -19.70 9.56 -5.22
CA LEU A 112 -19.90 9.39 -3.79
C LEU A 112 -19.06 10.38 -2.97
N GLY A 113 -19.68 10.97 -1.94
CA GLY A 113 -18.96 11.74 -0.93
C GLY A 113 -18.00 10.87 -0.10
N ASP A 114 -17.00 11.50 0.52
CA ASP A 114 -15.95 10.80 1.24
C ASP A 114 -16.47 9.85 2.32
N ALA A 115 -17.48 10.25 3.09
CA ALA A 115 -18.06 9.40 4.14
C ALA A 115 -18.67 8.09 3.59
N LEU A 116 -19.33 8.15 2.43
CA LEU A 116 -19.89 6.96 1.78
C LEU A 116 -18.78 6.09 1.19
N LEU A 117 -17.72 6.68 0.64
CA LEU A 117 -16.54 5.94 0.20
C LEU A 117 -15.82 5.27 1.35
N ASP A 118 -15.70 5.93 2.51
CA ASP A 118 -15.12 5.31 3.71
C ASP A 118 -15.95 4.10 4.18
N GLY A 119 -17.27 4.22 4.15
CA GLY A 119 -18.17 3.10 4.44
C GLY A 119 -17.98 1.95 3.45
N LEU A 120 -17.85 2.26 2.15
CA LEU A 120 -17.58 1.26 1.11
C LEU A 120 -16.20 0.61 1.32
N ILE A 121 -15.16 1.40 1.60
CA ILE A 121 -13.81 0.90 1.89
C ILE A 121 -13.85 -0.04 3.10
N ALA A 122 -14.46 0.37 4.20
CA ALA A 122 -14.56 -0.44 5.42
C ALA A 122 -15.37 -1.73 5.24
N LYS A 123 -16.41 -1.72 4.38
CA LYS A 123 -17.22 -2.91 4.07
C LYS A 123 -16.45 -3.90 3.20
N VAL A 124 -15.70 -3.42 2.20
CA VAL A 124 -15.07 -4.26 1.18
C VAL A 124 -13.66 -4.68 1.56
N PHE A 125 -12.94 -3.81 2.27
CA PHE A 125 -11.51 -3.96 2.50
C PHE A 125 -11.14 -3.92 3.98
N ARG A 126 -9.97 -4.46 4.26
CA ARG A 126 -9.30 -4.39 5.56
C ARG A 126 -7.83 -4.00 5.37
N PRO A 127 -7.21 -3.31 6.35
CA PRO A 127 -5.80 -2.99 6.30
C PRO A 127 -4.94 -4.24 6.49
N GLY A 128 -3.79 -4.28 5.83
CA GLY A 128 -2.70 -5.20 6.12
C GLY A 128 -1.78 -4.69 7.22
N GLY A 129 -0.85 -5.53 7.67
CA GLY A 129 0.19 -5.13 8.61
C GLY A 129 1.18 -4.16 7.95
N ILE A 130 1.58 -3.11 8.67
CA ILE A 130 2.47 -2.07 8.16
C ILE A 130 3.92 -2.38 8.54
N ASN A 131 4.83 -2.28 7.56
CA ASN A 131 6.26 -2.34 7.77
C ASN A 131 6.88 -0.96 7.51
N LEU A 132 7.62 -0.44 8.49
CA LEU A 132 8.60 0.61 8.26
C LEU A 132 9.90 -0.05 7.84
N GLN A 133 10.46 0.36 6.71
CA GLN A 133 11.62 -0.29 6.11
C GLN A 133 12.72 0.73 5.82
N LYS A 134 13.93 0.36 6.21
CA LYS A 134 15.18 1.06 5.86
C LYS A 134 15.97 0.24 4.87
N TYR A 135 16.41 0.88 3.81
CA TYR A 135 17.37 0.36 2.84
C TYR A 135 18.64 1.20 2.91
N VAL A 136 19.74 0.57 3.30
CA VAL A 136 21.05 1.24 3.45
C VAL A 136 21.62 1.61 2.08
N ALA A 137 22.13 2.83 1.94
CA ALA A 137 22.71 3.32 0.71
C ALA A 137 23.80 2.39 0.14
N GLY A 138 23.75 2.14 -1.14
CA GLY A 138 24.72 1.31 -1.85
C GLY A 138 24.66 -0.20 -1.55
N GLN A 139 23.80 -0.63 -0.58
CA GLN A 139 23.68 -2.03 -0.15
C GLN A 139 22.23 -2.53 -0.22
N GLY A 140 21.33 -1.86 0.50
CA GLY A 140 19.95 -2.28 0.68
C GLY A 140 19.12 -2.15 -0.59
N GLY A 141 18.17 -3.08 -0.75
CA GLY A 141 17.23 -3.08 -1.86
C GLY A 141 16.32 -4.29 -1.81
N TYR A 142 15.34 -4.30 -2.71
CA TYR A 142 14.53 -5.48 -2.96
C TYR A 142 14.58 -5.77 -4.47
N PRO A 143 15.76 -6.20 -4.99
CA PRO A 143 15.99 -6.32 -6.44
C PRO A 143 15.25 -7.49 -7.08
N TYR A 144 14.75 -8.44 -6.29
CA TYR A 144 13.97 -9.57 -6.80
C TYR A 144 12.63 -9.09 -7.35
N TRP A 145 12.30 -9.50 -8.58
CA TRP A 145 11.00 -9.27 -9.19
C TRP A 145 9.93 -10.10 -8.48
N HIS A 146 8.97 -9.44 -7.84
CA HIS A 146 7.94 -10.08 -7.04
C HIS A 146 6.57 -9.47 -7.26
N SER A 147 5.55 -10.22 -6.88
CA SER A 147 4.18 -9.75 -6.71
C SER A 147 3.77 -9.98 -5.26
N GLU A 148 2.71 -9.28 -4.84
CA GLU A 148 2.25 -9.33 -3.46
C GLU A 148 1.27 -10.48 -3.18
N GLN A 149 0.67 -11.04 -4.24
CA GLN A 149 -0.22 -12.20 -4.14
C GLN A 149 0.57 -13.50 -4.35
N TYR A 150 0.58 -14.32 -3.33
CA TYR A 150 1.16 -15.68 -3.38
C TYR A 150 0.49 -16.59 -2.33
N PRO A 151 0.45 -17.92 -2.53
CA PRO A 151 -0.07 -18.83 -1.52
C PRO A 151 0.87 -18.87 -0.33
N LYS A 152 0.36 -18.44 0.84
CA LYS A 152 1.04 -18.54 2.14
C LYS A 152 0.42 -19.69 2.93
N ARG A 153 1.23 -20.40 3.71
CA ARG A 153 0.82 -21.68 4.32
C ARG A 153 -0.33 -21.59 5.31
N ASP A 154 -0.44 -20.49 6.09
CA ASP A 154 -1.21 -20.54 7.33
C ASP A 154 -2.60 -19.88 7.25
N ASP A 155 -2.82 -18.88 6.41
CA ASP A 155 -4.06 -18.07 6.43
C ASP A 155 -4.59 -17.64 5.07
N GLY A 156 -3.82 -17.82 4.00
CA GLY A 156 -4.19 -17.35 2.67
C GLY A 156 -4.30 -15.82 2.53
N ASP A 157 -3.99 -15.06 3.57
CA ASP A 157 -4.18 -13.60 3.60
C ASP A 157 -3.46 -12.88 2.45
N ALA A 158 -2.30 -13.39 2.01
CA ALA A 158 -1.59 -12.82 0.86
C ALA A 158 -2.40 -12.91 -0.45
N LEU A 159 -3.28 -13.90 -0.60
CA LEU A 159 -4.17 -14.01 -1.77
C LEU A 159 -5.32 -13.00 -1.73
N HIS A 160 -5.65 -12.46 -0.55
CA HIS A 160 -6.68 -11.42 -0.38
C HIS A 160 -6.17 -10.00 -0.68
N ARG A 161 -4.87 -9.79 -0.92
CA ARG A 161 -4.31 -8.46 -1.21
C ARG A 161 -4.87 -7.93 -2.52
N ALA A 162 -5.66 -6.85 -2.46
CA ALA A 162 -6.20 -6.19 -3.64
C ALA A 162 -5.17 -5.23 -4.25
N VAL A 163 -4.61 -4.37 -3.41
CA VAL A 163 -3.58 -3.41 -3.79
C VAL A 163 -2.45 -3.38 -2.75
N LEU A 164 -1.25 -3.06 -3.21
CA LEU A 164 -0.15 -2.63 -2.37
C LEU A 164 -0.19 -1.12 -2.21
N TRP A 165 0.37 -0.60 -1.11
CA TRP A 165 0.68 0.80 -0.99
C TRP A 165 2.05 1.03 -0.34
N THR A 166 2.70 2.13 -0.73
CA THR A 166 3.97 2.57 -0.18
C THR A 166 3.99 4.07 -0.01
N ILE A 167 4.29 4.57 1.21
CA ILE A 167 4.60 5.97 1.46
C ILE A 167 6.12 6.09 1.54
N TYR A 168 6.68 6.97 0.71
CA TYR A 168 8.10 7.29 0.75
C TYR A 168 8.33 8.34 1.83
N LEU A 169 9.19 8.02 2.83
CA LEU A 169 9.42 8.87 4.00
C LEU A 169 10.56 9.87 3.80
N ASN A 170 11.39 9.64 2.76
CA ASN A 170 12.44 10.56 2.34
C ASN A 170 12.78 10.37 0.87
N ASP A 171 13.55 11.31 0.31
CA ASP A 171 13.97 11.34 -1.10
C ASP A 171 15.38 11.95 -1.31
N GLY A 172 16.13 12.14 -0.20
CA GLY A 172 17.50 12.68 -0.23
C GLY A 172 18.56 11.68 -0.70
N PHE A 173 18.27 10.91 -1.78
CA PHE A 173 19.15 9.90 -2.36
C PHE A 173 18.92 9.80 -3.87
N GLU A 174 19.89 9.21 -4.58
CA GLU A 174 19.73 8.87 -6.00
C GLU A 174 19.23 7.44 -6.16
N ALA A 175 18.68 7.10 -7.33
CA ALA A 175 18.07 5.81 -7.63
C ALA A 175 16.93 5.43 -6.64
N GLY A 176 16.84 4.17 -6.19
CA GLY A 176 15.87 3.74 -5.17
C GLY A 176 14.42 3.69 -5.63
N GLU A 177 14.15 3.74 -6.94
CA GLU A 177 12.79 3.70 -7.49
C GLU A 177 12.08 2.39 -7.16
N THR A 178 10.74 2.44 -7.13
CA THR A 178 9.89 1.26 -7.31
C THR A 178 9.68 1.05 -8.80
N GLU A 179 10.11 -0.08 -9.33
CA GLU A 179 10.08 -0.38 -10.76
C GLU A 179 9.08 -1.50 -11.08
N PHE A 180 8.16 -1.24 -12.01
CA PHE A 180 7.14 -2.18 -12.49
C PHE A 180 7.56 -2.79 -13.82
N LEU A 181 7.62 -4.13 -13.87
CA LEU A 181 8.15 -4.89 -14.99
C LEU A 181 7.33 -4.72 -16.27
N TYR A 182 6.06 -5.07 -16.20
CA TYR A 182 5.19 -5.11 -17.39
C TYR A 182 4.73 -3.73 -17.85
N GLN A 183 4.64 -2.76 -16.93
CA GLN A 183 4.29 -1.38 -17.23
C GLN A 183 5.51 -0.56 -17.69
N GLN A 184 6.72 -1.10 -17.53
CA GLN A 184 7.99 -0.41 -17.82
C GLN A 184 8.04 0.97 -17.17
N ARG A 185 7.55 1.05 -15.93
CA ARG A 185 7.39 2.29 -15.18
C ARG A 185 8.24 2.28 -13.92
N LYS A 186 9.01 3.37 -13.72
CA LYS A 186 9.77 3.63 -12.50
C LYS A 186 9.13 4.76 -11.74
N ILE A 187 8.87 4.52 -10.46
CA ILE A 187 8.33 5.52 -9.54
C ILE A 187 9.48 6.03 -8.68
N ARG A 188 9.89 7.27 -8.94
CA ARG A 188 10.90 7.95 -8.13
C ARG A 188 10.31 8.30 -6.77
N PRO A 189 10.98 7.95 -5.66
CA PRO A 189 10.58 8.39 -4.33
C PRO A 189 10.48 9.92 -4.22
N ARG A 190 9.42 10.39 -3.56
CA ARG A 190 9.26 11.77 -3.13
C ARG A 190 8.71 11.76 -1.72
N THR A 191 9.30 12.54 -0.83
CA THR A 191 8.90 12.60 0.58
C THR A 191 7.40 12.85 0.71
N GLY A 192 6.72 11.98 1.46
CA GLY A 192 5.28 12.08 1.71
C GLY A 192 4.38 11.59 0.58
N SER A 193 4.92 11.16 -0.58
CA SER A 193 4.10 10.62 -1.64
C SER A 193 3.67 9.17 -1.34
N LEU A 194 2.43 8.84 -1.72
CA LEU A 194 1.80 7.54 -1.59
C LEU A 194 1.65 6.90 -2.97
N LEU A 195 2.31 5.77 -3.18
CA LEU A 195 2.10 4.86 -4.30
C LEU A 195 0.99 3.88 -3.95
N ILE A 196 0.03 3.67 -4.87
CA ILE A 196 -0.95 2.57 -4.83
C ILE A 196 -0.90 1.83 -6.17
N ALA A 197 -0.84 0.50 -6.14
CA ALA A 197 -0.86 -0.35 -7.34
C ALA A 197 -1.52 -1.70 -7.03
N PRO A 198 -2.05 -2.43 -8.04
CA PRO A 198 -2.57 -3.78 -7.86
C PRO A 198 -1.51 -4.75 -7.30
N ALA A 199 -1.95 -5.67 -6.44
CA ALA A 199 -1.09 -6.64 -5.78
C ALA A 199 -0.75 -7.88 -6.64
N ALA A 200 -1.47 -8.09 -7.75
CA ALA A 200 -1.38 -9.29 -8.59
C ALA A 200 -0.08 -9.36 -9.42
N PHE A 201 0.22 -10.54 -9.97
CA PHE A 201 1.40 -10.79 -10.80
C PHE A 201 1.53 -9.85 -12.01
N THR A 202 0.42 -9.29 -12.49
CA THR A 202 0.40 -8.30 -13.57
C THR A 202 1.17 -7.02 -13.21
N HIS A 203 1.35 -6.77 -11.91
CA HIS A 203 2.10 -5.64 -11.38
C HIS A 203 3.36 -6.12 -10.63
N THR A 204 4.03 -7.13 -11.22
CA THR A 204 5.36 -7.56 -10.75
C THR A 204 6.29 -6.37 -10.71
N HIS A 205 6.92 -6.17 -9.55
CA HIS A 205 7.75 -5.00 -9.29
C HIS A 205 8.97 -5.35 -8.45
N ARG A 206 9.88 -4.38 -8.32
CA ARG A 206 11.07 -4.46 -7.47
C ARG A 206 11.39 -3.10 -6.86
N GLY A 207 12.14 -3.10 -5.76
CA GLY A 207 12.71 -1.89 -5.15
C GLY A 207 14.18 -1.75 -5.51
N ASN A 208 14.53 -0.72 -6.29
CA ASN A 208 15.91 -0.44 -6.65
C ASN A 208 16.70 0.02 -5.42
N ARG A 209 18.01 -0.20 -5.45
CA ARG A 209 18.94 0.18 -4.40
C ARG A 209 19.10 1.71 -4.39
N PRO A 210 19.00 2.38 -3.22
CA PRO A 210 19.32 3.80 -3.13
C PRO A 210 20.83 4.04 -3.13
N GLU A 211 21.25 5.19 -3.64
CA GLU A 211 22.64 5.63 -3.66
C GLU A 211 22.78 7.01 -3.01
N GLY A 212 23.87 7.25 -2.29
CA GLY A 212 24.16 8.55 -1.67
C GLY A 212 23.39 8.86 -0.38
N GLY A 213 22.38 8.08 -0.04
CA GLY A 213 21.59 8.22 1.20
C GLY A 213 20.69 7.03 1.43
N ASP A 214 20.36 6.77 2.71
CA ASP A 214 19.45 5.68 3.09
C ASP A 214 18.02 6.01 2.67
N LYS A 215 17.28 4.99 2.22
CA LYS A 215 15.87 5.09 1.85
C LYS A 215 14.99 4.54 2.95
N TYR A 216 13.95 5.31 3.31
CA TYR A 216 12.93 4.90 4.27
C TYR A 216 11.55 4.91 3.63
N ILE A 217 10.80 3.84 3.86
CA ILE A 217 9.40 3.72 3.40
C ILE A 217 8.51 3.12 4.49
N ALA A 218 7.23 3.47 4.43
CA ALA A 218 6.17 2.70 5.07
C ALA A 218 5.41 1.95 3.98
N THR A 219 5.23 0.64 4.12
CA THR A 219 4.54 -0.17 3.12
C THR A 219 3.58 -1.17 3.76
N SER A 220 2.49 -1.43 3.06
CA SER A 220 1.49 -2.42 3.44
C SER A 220 0.58 -2.75 2.25
N TRP A 221 -0.53 -3.39 2.54
CA TRP A 221 -1.55 -3.81 1.59
C TRP A 221 -2.94 -3.38 2.06
N ILE A 222 -3.85 -3.24 1.10
CA ILE A 222 -5.29 -3.22 1.33
C ILE A 222 -5.81 -4.57 0.84
N LEU A 223 -6.42 -5.33 1.74
CA LEU A 223 -6.92 -6.68 1.49
C LEU A 223 -8.44 -6.65 1.35
N TYR A 224 -8.99 -7.56 0.54
CA TYR A 224 -10.43 -7.84 0.63
C TYR A 224 -10.79 -8.34 2.02
N GLN A 225 -11.98 -7.99 2.49
CA GLN A 225 -12.55 -8.57 3.69
C GLN A 225 -12.70 -10.09 3.53
N ARG A 226 -12.76 -10.80 4.64
CA ARG A 226 -13.06 -12.23 4.65
C ARG A 226 -14.52 -12.46 4.28
N ALA A 227 -14.81 -13.59 3.64
CA ALA A 227 -16.14 -13.92 3.16
C ALA A 227 -17.22 -13.82 4.26
N GLU A 228 -16.87 -14.25 5.48
CA GLU A 228 -17.76 -14.21 6.64
C GLU A 228 -18.19 -12.77 7.02
N GLN A 229 -17.36 -11.77 6.69
CA GLN A 229 -17.66 -10.34 6.95
C GLN A 229 -18.31 -9.65 5.75
N LEU A 230 -18.00 -10.12 4.53
CA LEU A 230 -18.59 -9.56 3.30
C LEU A 230 -20.06 -9.93 3.15
N TYR A 231 -20.42 -11.15 3.54
CA TYR A 231 -21.73 -11.74 3.30
C TYR A 231 -22.56 -11.95 4.59
N ALA A 232 -22.08 -11.35 5.70
CA ALA A 232 -22.81 -11.32 6.98
C ALA A 232 -24.04 -10.42 6.92
#